data_628db2e14f399191b6c7bd0891ddedff
#
_entry.id   628db2e14f399191b6c7bd0891ddedff
#
_cell.length_a   1.000
_cell.length_b   1.000
_cell.length_c   1.000
_cell.angle_alpha   90.00
_cell.angle_beta   90.00
_cell.angle_gamma   90.00
#
_symmetry.space_group_name_H-M   'P 1'
#
loop_
_entity.id
_entity.type
_entity.pdbx_description
1 polymer ?
#
loop_
_entity_poly.entity_id
_entity_poly.type
_entity_poly.pdbx_seq_one_letter_code
_entity_poly.pdbx_strand_id
1 'polypeptide(L)'
;MPKRKATPAIPAQMQPVIDYMVKRYQEEGKAFDYQQFFSQIIGGFIQNVMNAELENTLGYSKYDRVEKEKPNARNGSYPKTVKSSYGEINLAVPRDRNGEYSPAIVPKGVLNITGIEDKVIAMYGFGASDRVISKQMEELYGITLSPSAISQITDRILPDLNAWKNRPLQRMYAYIFIDAAYFNVREDGRNVKKANYSVIGVNMLGQREVLAMCIGTSESASYWGRVLERLKARGLEDVLLFGVDGLHGMVDAIHAVFPDALVQRCIVHQLRNCFKLVPYKDRRALAQDMKLIYRAPTLDSAEQALDELEEKWGAKYPRVIKAWRDNWNELSTFYSLPVEMRRLVYTTNAIENYNRGLRKYTKNSVQFPTEQALEKHLYLAMLRIIANWHGQVYCWHRILNQLLLQFGDRILPEDLEIVM
;
A
#
# COMPACT_ATOMS: atom_id res chain seq x y z
N MET A 1 6.46 26.73 -29.28
CA MET A 1 6.92 25.52 -29.97
C MET A 1 7.51 24.58 -28.96
N PRO A 2 7.06 23.31 -28.84
CA PRO A 2 7.66 22.37 -27.89
C PRO A 2 9.07 22.01 -28.37
N LYS A 3 10.05 22.09 -27.47
CA LYS A 3 11.43 21.68 -27.73
C LYS A 3 11.45 20.20 -28.13
N ARG A 4 11.95 19.89 -29.34
CA ARG A 4 12.23 18.50 -29.74
C ARG A 4 13.17 17.89 -28.72
N LYS A 5 12.78 16.79 -28.05
CA LYS A 5 13.69 15.99 -27.23
C LYS A 5 14.80 15.49 -28.14
N ALA A 6 16.05 15.81 -27.79
CA ALA A 6 17.20 15.31 -28.51
C ALA A 6 17.21 13.77 -28.44
N THR A 7 17.48 13.12 -29.56
CA THR A 7 17.72 11.66 -29.60
C THR A 7 18.90 11.36 -28.66
N PRO A 8 18.79 10.40 -27.74
CA PRO A 8 19.90 10.07 -26.86
C PRO A 8 21.14 9.67 -27.67
N ALA A 9 22.28 10.27 -27.37
CA ALA A 9 23.54 9.97 -28.04
C ALA A 9 23.92 8.50 -27.75
N ILE A 10 24.22 7.75 -28.80
CA ILE A 10 24.68 6.37 -28.70
C ILE A 10 26.14 6.39 -28.23
N PRO A 11 26.51 5.61 -27.19
CA PRO A 11 27.88 5.48 -26.76
C PRO A 11 28.77 4.97 -27.93
N ALA A 12 29.93 5.58 -28.14
CA ALA A 12 30.82 5.24 -29.24
C ALA A 12 31.20 3.73 -29.28
N GLN A 13 31.27 3.10 -28.09
CA GLN A 13 31.54 1.65 -27.98
C GLN A 13 30.44 0.77 -28.53
N MET A 14 29.21 1.27 -28.66
CA MET A 14 28.05 0.55 -29.20
C MET A 14 27.89 0.69 -30.73
N GLN A 15 28.67 1.63 -31.35
CA GLN A 15 28.55 1.89 -32.78
C GLN A 15 28.81 0.65 -33.66
N PRO A 16 29.82 -0.20 -33.40
CA PRO A 16 30.06 -1.40 -34.20
C PRO A 16 28.88 -2.39 -34.20
N VAL A 17 28.19 -2.50 -33.06
CA VAL A 17 27.00 -3.38 -32.97
C VAL A 17 25.86 -2.83 -33.80
N ILE A 18 25.66 -1.52 -33.79
CA ILE A 18 24.64 -0.85 -34.57
C ILE A 18 24.94 -0.96 -36.06
N ASP A 19 26.16 -0.71 -36.47
CA ASP A 19 26.59 -0.82 -37.85
C ASP A 19 26.39 -2.25 -38.37
N TYR A 20 26.70 -3.25 -37.55
CA TYR A 20 26.44 -4.65 -37.87
C TYR A 20 24.92 -4.94 -38.06
N MET A 21 24.09 -4.41 -37.17
CA MET A 21 22.62 -4.55 -37.28
C MET A 21 22.08 -3.89 -38.53
N VAL A 22 22.52 -2.68 -38.86
CA VAL A 22 22.11 -1.95 -40.06
C VAL A 22 22.50 -2.71 -41.32
N LYS A 23 23.72 -3.25 -41.37
CA LYS A 23 24.18 -4.07 -42.47
C LYS A 23 23.32 -5.31 -42.65
N ARG A 24 23.04 -6.05 -41.58
CA ARG A 24 22.14 -7.23 -41.63
C ARG A 24 20.75 -6.87 -42.08
N TYR A 25 20.19 -5.77 -41.60
CA TYR A 25 18.88 -5.28 -42.04
C TYR A 25 18.88 -4.90 -43.54
N GLN A 26 19.98 -4.33 -44.03
CA GLN A 26 20.13 -4.00 -45.49
C GLN A 26 20.22 -5.26 -46.33
N GLU A 27 20.87 -6.31 -45.84
CA GLU A 27 21.03 -7.58 -46.57
C GLU A 27 19.74 -8.43 -46.55
N GLU A 28 19.05 -8.50 -45.44
CA GLU A 28 17.88 -9.38 -45.21
C GLU A 28 16.53 -8.67 -45.40
N GLY A 29 16.50 -7.33 -45.36
CA GLY A 29 15.29 -6.55 -45.50
C GLY A 29 14.23 -6.87 -44.45
N LYS A 30 12.97 -7.12 -44.94
CA LYS A 30 11.87 -7.47 -44.01
C LYS A 30 11.99 -8.86 -43.37
N ALA A 31 12.92 -9.70 -43.82
CA ALA A 31 13.18 -11.02 -43.24
C ALA A 31 14.11 -10.97 -42.01
N PHE A 32 14.71 -9.81 -41.69
CA PHE A 32 15.56 -9.63 -40.52
C PHE A 32 14.77 -9.80 -39.24
N ASP A 33 15.06 -10.88 -38.51
CA ASP A 33 14.44 -11.16 -37.22
C ASP A 33 15.24 -10.45 -36.12
N TYR A 34 14.84 -9.24 -35.77
CA TYR A 34 15.45 -8.46 -34.68
C TYR A 34 15.27 -9.13 -33.32
N GLN A 35 14.19 -9.91 -33.11
CA GLN A 35 13.97 -10.60 -31.84
C GLN A 35 15.00 -11.70 -31.64
N GLN A 36 15.21 -12.53 -32.64
CA GLN A 36 16.24 -13.56 -32.62
C GLN A 36 17.63 -12.95 -32.46
N PHE A 37 17.92 -11.84 -33.15
CA PHE A 37 19.20 -11.13 -33.03
C PHE A 37 19.46 -10.64 -31.60
N PHE A 38 18.50 -9.94 -30.98
CA PHE A 38 18.66 -9.48 -29.59
C PHE A 38 18.72 -10.63 -28.60
N SER A 39 17.97 -11.70 -28.79
CA SER A 39 18.03 -12.91 -27.99
C SER A 39 19.46 -13.51 -27.99
N GLN A 40 20.10 -13.57 -29.15
CA GLN A 40 21.49 -14.06 -29.29
C GLN A 40 22.50 -13.14 -28.60
N ILE A 41 22.38 -11.81 -28.75
CA ILE A 41 23.28 -10.85 -28.08
C ILE A 41 23.14 -10.97 -26.56
N ILE A 42 21.92 -10.97 -26.05
CA ILE A 42 21.67 -11.08 -24.60
C ILE A 42 22.17 -12.43 -24.08
N GLY A 43 21.93 -13.50 -24.81
CA GLY A 43 22.42 -14.83 -24.45
C GLY A 43 23.94 -14.88 -24.38
N GLY A 44 24.63 -14.31 -25.37
CA GLY A 44 26.09 -14.20 -25.39
C GLY A 44 26.64 -13.35 -24.26
N PHE A 45 26.00 -12.22 -23.96
CA PHE A 45 26.36 -11.38 -22.81
C PHE A 45 26.24 -12.14 -21.48
N ILE A 46 25.08 -12.75 -21.23
CA ILE A 46 24.85 -13.51 -19.99
C ILE A 46 25.85 -14.67 -19.86
N GLN A 47 26.12 -15.38 -20.94
CA GLN A 47 27.10 -16.48 -20.96
C GLN A 47 28.51 -16.01 -20.60
N ASN A 48 28.94 -14.86 -21.10
CA ASN A 48 30.23 -14.28 -20.80
C ASN A 48 30.32 -13.80 -19.34
N VAL A 49 29.25 -13.17 -18.83
CA VAL A 49 29.20 -12.77 -17.42
C VAL A 49 29.29 -13.97 -16.49
N MET A 50 28.54 -15.05 -16.75
CA MET A 50 28.62 -16.28 -15.94
C MET A 50 30.02 -16.90 -15.96
N ASN A 51 30.68 -16.86 -17.11
CA ASN A 51 32.07 -17.35 -17.20
C ASN A 51 33.05 -16.49 -16.38
N ALA A 52 32.91 -15.16 -16.41
CA ALA A 52 33.70 -14.25 -15.61
C ALA A 52 33.41 -14.39 -14.09
N GLU A 53 32.14 -14.56 -13.70
CA GLU A 53 31.77 -14.85 -12.30
C GLU A 53 32.44 -16.14 -11.80
N LEU A 54 32.42 -17.21 -12.62
CA LEU A 54 33.11 -18.46 -12.28
C LEU A 54 34.63 -18.31 -12.20
N GLU A 55 35.24 -17.53 -13.11
CA GLU A 55 36.66 -17.20 -13.06
C GLU A 55 37.04 -16.49 -11.76
N ASN A 56 36.28 -15.49 -11.37
CA ASN A 56 36.46 -14.79 -10.10
C ASN A 56 36.32 -15.73 -8.89
N THR A 57 35.35 -16.68 -8.94
CA THR A 57 35.16 -17.65 -7.87
C THR A 57 36.33 -18.62 -7.74
N LEU A 58 36.85 -19.10 -8.86
CA LEU A 58 37.91 -20.10 -8.92
C LEU A 58 39.33 -19.49 -8.82
N GLY A 59 39.47 -18.20 -9.15
CA GLY A 59 40.75 -17.49 -9.15
C GLY A 59 41.66 -17.76 -10.38
N TYR A 60 41.11 -18.41 -11.44
CA TYR A 60 41.86 -18.68 -12.68
C TYR A 60 40.96 -18.70 -13.93
N SER A 61 41.52 -18.34 -15.08
CA SER A 61 40.83 -18.35 -16.37
C SER A 61 40.78 -19.74 -17.01
N LYS A 62 39.86 -19.94 -17.98
CA LYS A 62 39.54 -21.27 -18.55
C LYS A 62 40.73 -22.03 -19.14
N TYR A 63 41.76 -21.34 -19.57
CA TYR A 63 42.91 -21.94 -20.27
C TYR A 63 44.27 -21.71 -19.52
N ASP A 64 44.20 -21.11 -18.31
CA ASP A 64 45.41 -20.88 -17.53
C ASP A 64 45.99 -22.16 -16.98
N ARG A 65 47.29 -22.35 -17.16
CA ARG A 65 48.10 -23.44 -16.59
C ARG A 65 48.80 -22.98 -15.31
N VAL A 66 48.06 -22.34 -14.42
CA VAL A 66 48.63 -21.85 -13.15
C VAL A 66 48.44 -22.88 -12.06
N GLU A 67 49.36 -22.94 -11.10
CA GLU A 67 49.14 -23.70 -9.86
C GLU A 67 47.93 -23.17 -9.15
N LYS A 68 46.99 -24.07 -8.86
CA LYS A 68 45.67 -23.68 -8.34
C LYS A 68 45.77 -23.32 -6.86
N GLU A 69 45.56 -22.07 -6.53
CA GLU A 69 45.52 -21.60 -5.15
C GLU A 69 44.36 -22.22 -4.35
N LYS A 70 43.29 -22.67 -5.03
CA LYS A 70 42.10 -23.30 -4.41
C LYS A 70 41.88 -24.72 -4.93
N PRO A 71 41.46 -25.67 -4.09
CA PRO A 71 41.22 -27.05 -4.48
C PRO A 71 39.95 -27.26 -5.37
N ASN A 72 39.30 -26.19 -5.79
CA ASN A 72 38.11 -26.24 -6.63
C ASN A 72 38.44 -26.15 -8.14
N ALA A 73 37.64 -26.77 -8.99
CA ALA A 73 37.85 -26.81 -10.42
C ALA A 73 36.54 -26.70 -11.21
N ARG A 74 36.63 -26.25 -12.47
CA ARG A 74 35.52 -26.28 -13.41
C ARG A 74 35.00 -27.70 -13.60
N ASN A 75 33.67 -27.85 -13.66
CA ASN A 75 32.99 -29.15 -13.80
C ASN A 75 31.91 -29.12 -14.90
N GLY A 76 32.34 -28.68 -16.10
CA GLY A 76 31.42 -28.60 -17.24
C GLY A 76 30.34 -27.52 -17.11
N SER A 77 29.24 -27.73 -17.79
CA SER A 77 28.05 -26.87 -17.76
C SER A 77 26.77 -27.72 -17.89
N TYR A 78 25.63 -27.15 -17.52
CA TYR A 78 24.31 -27.74 -17.79
C TYR A 78 23.45 -26.78 -18.60
N PRO A 79 22.55 -27.31 -19.45
CA PRO A 79 21.66 -26.48 -20.25
C PRO A 79 20.57 -25.87 -19.34
N LYS A 80 20.27 -24.59 -19.57
CA LYS A 80 19.19 -23.85 -18.93
C LYS A 80 18.54 -22.93 -19.96
N THR A 81 17.23 -23.09 -20.19
CA THR A 81 16.47 -22.17 -21.02
C THR A 81 15.86 -21.10 -20.14
N VAL A 82 16.06 -19.82 -20.49
CA VAL A 82 15.45 -18.68 -19.81
C VAL A 82 14.61 -17.89 -20.82
N LYS A 83 13.49 -17.35 -20.37
CA LYS A 83 12.62 -16.49 -21.19
C LYS A 83 13.09 -15.05 -21.13
N SER A 84 13.13 -14.37 -22.28
CA SER A 84 13.45 -12.97 -22.39
C SER A 84 12.36 -12.21 -23.15
N SER A 85 12.39 -10.87 -23.14
CA SER A 85 11.50 -10.03 -23.97
C SER A 85 11.68 -10.27 -25.47
N TYR A 86 12.74 -10.95 -25.85
CA TYR A 86 13.09 -11.25 -27.23
C TYR A 86 13.04 -12.75 -27.55
N GLY A 87 12.32 -13.53 -26.73
CA GLY A 87 12.17 -14.97 -26.90
C GLY A 87 12.98 -15.79 -25.89
N GLU A 88 13.04 -17.10 -26.15
CA GLU A 88 13.79 -18.04 -25.30
C GLU A 88 15.29 -17.96 -25.58
N ILE A 89 16.07 -17.99 -24.52
CA ILE A 89 17.54 -17.97 -24.55
C ILE A 89 18.05 -19.27 -23.93
N ASN A 90 18.79 -20.05 -24.71
CA ASN A 90 19.45 -21.25 -24.23
C ASN A 90 20.84 -20.90 -23.70
N LEU A 91 21.07 -21.17 -22.42
CA LEU A 91 22.32 -20.90 -21.72
C LEU A 91 23.01 -22.23 -21.33
N ALA A 92 24.33 -22.24 -21.36
CA ALA A 92 25.17 -23.30 -20.79
C ALA A 92 25.71 -22.83 -19.45
N VAL A 93 24.97 -23.06 -18.37
CA VAL A 93 25.35 -22.59 -17.02
C VAL A 93 26.59 -23.33 -16.54
N PRO A 94 27.72 -22.65 -16.33
CA PRO A 94 28.95 -23.31 -15.91
C PRO A 94 28.85 -23.80 -14.46
N ARG A 95 29.62 -24.84 -14.14
CA ARG A 95 29.65 -25.48 -12.81
C ARG A 95 31.08 -25.61 -12.31
N ASP A 96 31.23 -25.56 -11.01
CA ASP A 96 32.41 -25.95 -10.29
C ASP A 96 32.29 -27.35 -9.67
N ARG A 97 33.37 -27.94 -9.25
CA ARG A 97 33.39 -29.31 -8.71
C ARG A 97 32.77 -29.37 -7.30
N ASN A 98 32.98 -28.32 -6.51
CA ASN A 98 32.51 -28.26 -5.12
C ASN A 98 31.04 -27.75 -4.99
N GLY A 99 30.42 -27.22 -6.06
CA GLY A 99 29.07 -26.65 -6.03
C GLY A 99 28.97 -25.30 -5.28
N GLU A 100 30.07 -24.61 -5.10
CA GLU A 100 30.15 -23.31 -4.42
C GLU A 100 29.70 -22.16 -5.31
N TYR A 101 29.83 -22.31 -6.62
CA TYR A 101 29.43 -21.30 -7.60
C TYR A 101 27.94 -21.33 -7.87
N SER A 102 27.31 -20.16 -7.76
CA SER A 102 25.94 -19.92 -8.21
C SER A 102 25.89 -18.62 -9.00
N PRO A 103 25.45 -18.63 -10.28
CA PRO A 103 25.42 -17.43 -11.09
C PRO A 103 24.56 -16.33 -10.46
N ALA A 104 25.10 -15.13 -10.29
CA ALA A 104 24.36 -13.96 -9.80
C ALA A 104 23.46 -13.38 -10.89
N ILE A 105 23.95 -13.37 -12.16
CA ILE A 105 23.19 -12.83 -13.30
C ILE A 105 21.94 -13.66 -13.65
N VAL A 106 21.96 -14.98 -13.42
CA VAL A 106 20.84 -15.90 -13.64
C VAL A 106 20.74 -16.87 -12.46
N PRO A 107 20.25 -16.45 -11.30
CA PRO A 107 20.19 -17.26 -10.09
C PRO A 107 19.47 -18.60 -10.28
N LYS A 108 19.76 -19.55 -9.39
CA LYS A 108 19.13 -20.86 -9.42
C LYS A 108 17.60 -20.70 -9.26
N GLY A 109 16.83 -21.37 -10.15
CA GLY A 109 15.36 -21.28 -10.16
C GLY A 109 14.79 -20.10 -10.97
N VAL A 110 15.57 -19.12 -11.39
CA VAL A 110 15.10 -18.04 -12.28
C VAL A 110 15.03 -18.58 -13.72
N LEU A 111 13.81 -18.60 -14.27
CA LEU A 111 13.52 -19.04 -15.65
C LEU A 111 13.13 -17.84 -16.55
N ASN A 112 13.07 -16.63 -15.99
CA ASN A 112 12.61 -15.45 -16.70
C ASN A 112 13.44 -14.23 -16.31
N ILE A 113 14.12 -13.66 -17.29
CA ILE A 113 15.02 -12.49 -17.13
C ILE A 113 14.37 -11.18 -17.64
N THR A 114 13.09 -11.18 -17.96
CA THR A 114 12.41 -10.02 -18.59
C THR A 114 11.73 -9.07 -17.61
N GLY A 115 11.82 -9.30 -16.32
CA GLY A 115 11.00 -8.57 -15.35
C GLY A 115 9.48 -8.79 -15.56
N ILE A 116 9.08 -9.93 -16.15
CA ILE A 116 7.67 -10.30 -16.33
C ILE A 116 6.97 -10.36 -15.00
N GLU A 117 7.65 -10.87 -13.98
CA GLU A 117 7.13 -10.93 -12.63
C GLU A 117 6.78 -9.54 -12.09
N ASP A 118 7.64 -8.56 -12.30
CA ASP A 118 7.38 -7.16 -11.91
C ASP A 118 6.19 -6.58 -12.67
N LYS A 119 6.03 -6.93 -13.95
CA LYS A 119 4.86 -6.53 -14.76
C LYS A 119 3.58 -7.17 -14.27
N VAL A 120 3.60 -8.45 -13.92
CA VAL A 120 2.48 -9.18 -13.31
C VAL A 120 2.10 -8.54 -11.97
N ILE A 121 3.07 -8.29 -11.08
CA ILE A 121 2.85 -7.62 -9.80
C ILE A 121 2.29 -6.21 -10.02
N ALA A 122 2.81 -5.48 -11.02
CA ALA A 122 2.31 -4.16 -11.35
C ALA A 122 0.85 -4.20 -11.83
N MET A 123 0.49 -5.11 -12.75
CA MET A 123 -0.89 -5.28 -13.23
C MET A 123 -1.83 -5.70 -12.10
N TYR A 124 -1.40 -6.65 -11.24
CA TYR A 124 -2.13 -7.09 -10.08
C TYR A 124 -2.40 -5.91 -9.12
N GLY A 125 -1.40 -5.09 -8.82
CA GLY A 125 -1.55 -3.90 -7.99
C GLY A 125 -2.40 -2.78 -8.63
N PHE A 126 -2.63 -2.80 -9.96
CA PHE A 126 -3.59 -1.92 -10.64
C PHE A 126 -5.03 -2.48 -10.63
N GLY A 127 -5.25 -3.63 -10.04
CA GLY A 127 -6.57 -4.22 -9.92
C GLY A 127 -6.95 -5.13 -11.08
N ALA A 128 -6.00 -5.60 -11.86
CA ALA A 128 -6.26 -6.60 -12.87
C ALA A 128 -6.51 -7.97 -12.20
N SER A 129 -7.55 -8.68 -12.64
CA SER A 129 -7.77 -10.07 -12.22
C SER A 129 -6.76 -11.00 -12.90
N ASP A 130 -6.52 -12.19 -12.31
CA ASP A 130 -5.59 -13.18 -12.87
C ASP A 130 -5.90 -13.50 -14.34
N ARG A 131 -7.19 -13.56 -14.69
CA ARG A 131 -7.63 -13.78 -16.09
C ARG A 131 -7.22 -12.62 -17.01
N VAL A 132 -7.34 -11.39 -16.55
CA VAL A 132 -6.94 -10.19 -17.31
C VAL A 132 -5.43 -10.16 -17.45
N ILE A 133 -4.69 -10.47 -16.38
CA ILE A 133 -3.23 -10.54 -16.38
C ILE A 133 -2.76 -11.61 -17.38
N SER A 134 -3.33 -12.83 -17.32
CA SER A 134 -2.99 -13.92 -18.24
C SER A 134 -3.19 -13.50 -19.69
N LYS A 135 -4.35 -12.91 -20.00
CA LYS A 135 -4.65 -12.44 -21.36
C LYS A 135 -3.71 -11.33 -21.84
N GLN A 136 -3.42 -10.34 -21.02
CA GLN A 136 -2.50 -9.26 -21.36
C GLN A 136 -1.06 -9.75 -21.53
N MET A 137 -0.64 -10.71 -20.71
CA MET A 137 0.70 -11.31 -20.84
C MET A 137 0.83 -12.11 -22.12
N GLU A 138 -0.23 -12.80 -22.54
CA GLU A 138 -0.27 -13.53 -23.83
C GLU A 138 -0.26 -12.55 -25.02
N GLU A 139 -1.12 -11.52 -25.00
CA GLU A 139 -1.23 -10.55 -26.10
C GLU A 139 0.04 -9.69 -26.26
N LEU A 140 0.64 -9.23 -25.14
CA LEU A 140 1.76 -8.28 -25.19
C LEU A 140 3.14 -8.96 -25.26
N TYR A 141 3.25 -10.17 -24.72
CA TYR A 141 4.55 -10.85 -24.54
C TYR A 141 4.58 -12.28 -25.05
N GLY A 142 3.45 -12.79 -25.60
CA GLY A 142 3.35 -14.17 -26.07
C GLY A 142 3.49 -15.23 -24.95
N ILE A 143 3.21 -14.85 -23.69
CA ILE A 143 3.44 -15.72 -22.54
C ILE A 143 2.11 -16.07 -21.88
N THR A 144 1.76 -17.33 -21.92
CA THR A 144 0.59 -17.87 -21.22
C THR A 144 0.95 -18.15 -19.76
N LEU A 145 0.24 -17.50 -18.83
CA LEU A 145 0.38 -17.72 -17.39
C LEU A 145 -0.89 -18.37 -16.84
N SER A 146 -0.72 -19.46 -16.10
CA SER A 146 -1.84 -20.02 -15.35
C SER A 146 -2.18 -19.16 -14.12
N PRO A 147 -3.42 -19.21 -13.58
CA PRO A 147 -3.77 -18.53 -12.34
C PRO A 147 -2.86 -18.90 -11.17
N SER A 148 -2.42 -20.17 -11.09
CA SER A 148 -1.47 -20.61 -10.08
C SER A 148 -0.08 -19.95 -10.24
N ALA A 149 0.41 -19.81 -11.47
CA ALA A 149 1.65 -19.09 -11.73
C ALA A 149 1.57 -17.61 -11.35
N ILE A 150 0.45 -16.94 -11.65
CA ILE A 150 0.20 -15.55 -11.25
C ILE A 150 0.17 -15.43 -9.72
N SER A 151 -0.49 -16.37 -9.03
CA SER A 151 -0.51 -16.41 -7.57
C SER A 151 0.90 -16.55 -6.98
N GLN A 152 1.71 -17.48 -7.49
CA GLN A 152 3.11 -17.66 -7.06
C GLN A 152 3.97 -16.41 -7.31
N ILE A 153 3.81 -15.77 -8.46
CA ILE A 153 4.51 -14.51 -8.76
C ILE A 153 4.11 -13.42 -7.75
N THR A 154 2.82 -13.28 -7.48
CA THR A 154 2.34 -12.26 -6.54
C THR A 154 2.66 -12.60 -5.08
N ASP A 155 2.96 -13.86 -4.73
CA ASP A 155 3.41 -14.25 -3.39
C ASP A 155 4.81 -13.70 -3.04
N ARG A 156 5.59 -13.29 -4.03
CA ARG A 156 6.89 -12.64 -3.81
C ARG A 156 6.81 -11.33 -3.02
N ILE A 157 5.64 -10.71 -2.94
CA ILE A 157 5.43 -9.50 -2.12
C ILE A 157 5.17 -9.81 -0.64
N LEU A 158 4.94 -11.08 -0.27
CA LEU A 158 4.61 -11.45 1.12
C LEU A 158 5.70 -11.11 2.14
N PRO A 159 7.00 -11.28 1.85
CA PRO A 159 8.06 -10.83 2.75
C PRO A 159 7.97 -9.33 3.04
N ASP A 160 7.80 -8.50 2.00
CA ASP A 160 7.70 -7.04 2.14
C ASP A 160 6.41 -6.64 2.88
N LEU A 161 5.29 -7.29 2.58
CA LEU A 161 4.03 -7.11 3.32
C LEU A 161 4.21 -7.43 4.80
N ASN A 162 4.88 -8.54 5.13
CA ASN A 162 5.13 -8.94 6.52
C ASN A 162 6.11 -7.98 7.21
N ALA A 163 7.15 -7.54 6.55
CA ALA A 163 8.07 -6.52 7.05
C ALA A 163 7.32 -5.22 7.33
N TRP A 164 6.46 -4.77 6.40
CA TRP A 164 5.63 -3.59 6.61
C TRP A 164 4.66 -3.73 7.79
N LYS A 165 4.00 -4.89 7.95
CA LYS A 165 3.08 -5.16 9.07
C LYS A 165 3.77 -5.07 10.44
N ASN A 166 5.05 -5.46 10.51
CA ASN A 166 5.82 -5.56 11.74
C ASN A 166 6.82 -4.41 11.95
N ARG A 167 6.84 -3.43 11.04
CA ARG A 167 7.78 -2.32 11.16
C ARG A 167 7.56 -1.53 12.44
N PRO A 168 8.62 -0.97 13.05
CA PRO A 168 8.48 -0.05 14.19
C PRO A 168 7.58 1.14 13.83
N LEU A 169 6.86 1.64 14.81
CA LEU A 169 6.09 2.88 14.73
C LEU A 169 6.79 3.97 15.53
N GLN A 170 6.41 5.21 15.28
CA GLN A 170 6.83 6.31 16.15
C GLN A 170 6.17 6.18 17.52
N ARG A 171 6.84 6.70 18.55
CA ARG A 171 6.36 6.69 19.93
C ARG A 171 5.00 7.37 20.05
N MET A 172 4.78 8.47 19.31
CA MET A 172 3.60 9.30 19.43
C MET A 172 3.01 9.67 18.07
N TYR A 173 1.68 9.74 18.01
CA TYR A 173 0.92 10.29 16.90
C TYR A 173 -0.05 11.37 17.39
N ALA A 174 -0.08 12.50 16.66
CA ALA A 174 -1.02 13.58 16.94
C ALA A 174 -2.47 13.15 16.68
N TYR A 175 -2.68 12.38 15.62
CA TYR A 175 -4.01 11.92 15.24
C TYR A 175 -3.97 10.56 14.55
N ILE A 176 -4.87 9.66 14.95
CA ILE A 176 -5.08 8.36 14.28
C ILE A 176 -6.53 8.27 13.81
N PHE A 177 -6.70 7.97 12.52
CA PHE A 177 -8.00 7.67 11.91
C PHE A 177 -8.19 6.17 11.79
N ILE A 178 -9.38 5.67 12.11
CA ILE A 178 -9.76 4.27 11.89
C ILE A 178 -11.09 4.24 11.12
N ASP A 179 -11.11 3.54 9.99
CA ASP A 179 -12.31 3.39 9.15
C ASP A 179 -12.30 2.03 8.45
N ALA A 180 -13.48 1.54 8.08
CA ALA A 180 -13.68 0.25 7.47
C ALA A 180 -14.04 0.34 5.98
N ALA A 181 -13.43 -0.51 5.17
CA ALA A 181 -13.83 -0.79 3.81
C ALA A 181 -14.18 -2.28 3.66
N TYR A 182 -15.32 -2.57 3.03
CA TYR A 182 -15.83 -3.95 2.92
C TYR A 182 -15.51 -4.56 1.57
N PHE A 183 -15.09 -5.84 1.59
CA PHE A 183 -14.73 -6.64 0.43
C PHE A 183 -15.34 -8.03 0.51
N ASN A 184 -15.59 -8.64 -0.66
CA ASN A 184 -16.07 -10.00 -0.73
C ASN A 184 -14.90 -10.95 -0.89
N VAL A 185 -14.83 -11.97 -0.04
CA VAL A 185 -13.79 -13.01 -0.05
C VAL A 185 -14.46 -14.39 -0.12
N ARG A 186 -13.90 -15.30 -0.89
CA ARG A 186 -14.37 -16.68 -0.94
C ARG A 186 -13.76 -17.46 0.22
N GLU A 187 -14.60 -18.06 1.05
CA GLU A 187 -14.22 -18.87 2.20
C GLU A 187 -15.14 -20.07 2.26
N ASP A 188 -14.58 -21.27 2.31
CA ASP A 188 -15.33 -22.54 2.32
C ASP A 188 -16.41 -22.64 1.23
N GLY A 189 -16.07 -22.18 0.02
CA GLY A 189 -16.99 -22.21 -1.12
C GLY A 189 -18.06 -21.11 -1.12
N ARG A 190 -18.15 -20.30 -0.06
CA ARG A 190 -19.15 -19.23 0.10
C ARG A 190 -18.52 -17.86 -0.10
N ASN A 191 -19.37 -16.89 -0.42
CA ASN A 191 -18.97 -15.49 -0.48
C ASN A 191 -19.19 -14.84 0.89
N VAL A 192 -18.09 -14.48 1.57
CA VAL A 192 -18.12 -13.86 2.89
C VAL A 192 -17.72 -12.39 2.75
N LYS A 193 -18.48 -11.49 3.35
CA LYS A 193 -18.15 -10.08 3.41
C LYS A 193 -17.18 -9.83 4.56
N LYS A 194 -15.96 -9.40 4.24
CA LYS A 194 -14.92 -9.04 5.22
C LYS A 194 -14.68 -7.53 5.22
N ALA A 195 -14.44 -6.99 6.40
CA ALA A 195 -14.02 -5.61 6.55
C ALA A 195 -12.48 -5.53 6.55
N ASN A 196 -11.93 -4.57 5.81
CA ASN A 196 -10.56 -4.10 6.00
C ASN A 196 -10.62 -2.82 6.81
N TYR A 197 -10.07 -2.85 8.00
CA TYR A 197 -9.92 -1.69 8.88
C TYR A 197 -8.58 -1.05 8.61
N SER A 198 -8.61 0.14 8.06
CA SER A 198 -7.41 0.93 7.79
C SER A 198 -7.15 1.86 8.97
N VAL A 199 -5.94 1.83 9.50
CA VAL A 199 -5.45 2.71 10.56
C VAL A 199 -4.44 3.67 9.94
N ILE A 200 -4.76 4.95 9.92
CA ILE A 200 -3.92 6.01 9.35
C ILE A 200 -3.52 6.97 10.45
N GLY A 201 -2.21 7.18 10.62
CA GLY A 201 -1.65 8.14 11.57
C GLY A 201 -1.20 9.43 10.91
N VAL A 202 -1.28 10.52 11.67
CA VAL A 202 -0.57 11.77 11.42
C VAL A 202 0.43 11.92 12.56
N ASN A 203 1.71 11.84 12.23
CA ASN A 203 2.79 11.95 13.22
C ASN A 203 2.98 13.40 13.70
N MET A 204 3.86 13.61 14.66
CA MET A 204 4.13 14.94 15.21
C MET A 204 4.81 15.89 14.22
N LEU A 205 5.34 15.37 13.12
CA LEU A 205 5.84 16.16 11.98
C LEU A 205 4.74 16.53 10.97
N GLY A 206 3.48 16.12 11.20
CA GLY A 206 2.36 16.36 10.29
C GLY A 206 2.33 15.48 9.06
N GLN A 207 3.14 14.44 9.01
CA GLN A 207 3.18 13.49 7.90
C GLN A 207 2.14 12.39 8.12
N ARG A 208 1.52 11.96 7.04
CA ARG A 208 0.53 10.87 7.05
C ARG A 208 1.18 9.55 6.73
N GLU A 209 0.81 8.51 7.45
CA GLU A 209 1.22 7.14 7.15
C GLU A 209 0.12 6.11 7.46
N VAL A 210 0.13 4.98 6.77
CA VAL A 210 -0.77 3.85 7.06
C VAL A 210 -0.09 2.96 8.09
N LEU A 211 -0.65 2.90 9.31
CA LEU A 211 -0.08 2.17 10.44
C LEU A 211 -0.41 0.68 10.38
N ALA A 212 -1.65 0.37 10.00
CA ALA A 212 -2.13 -1.00 9.89
C ALA A 212 -3.27 -1.12 8.86
N MET A 213 -3.40 -2.33 8.32
CA MET A 213 -4.58 -2.84 7.61
C MET A 213 -4.95 -4.17 8.26
N CYS A 214 -6.15 -4.27 8.81
CA CYS A 214 -6.60 -5.44 9.56
C CYS A 214 -7.87 -5.98 8.91
N ILE A 215 -7.83 -7.23 8.43
CA ILE A 215 -9.01 -7.89 7.86
C ILE A 215 -9.74 -8.65 8.96
N GLY A 216 -11.06 -8.50 9.04
CA GLY A 216 -11.88 -9.16 10.04
C GLY A 216 -13.34 -9.29 9.62
N THR A 217 -14.05 -10.19 10.31
CA THR A 217 -15.48 -10.46 10.11
C THR A 217 -16.36 -9.90 11.22
N SER A 218 -15.77 -9.54 12.36
CA SER A 218 -16.51 -9.08 13.54
C SER A 218 -15.92 -7.81 14.13
N GLU A 219 -16.81 -6.93 14.60
CA GLU A 219 -16.48 -5.73 15.34
C GLU A 219 -16.83 -5.97 16.81
N SER A 220 -15.81 -6.09 17.65
CA SER A 220 -15.96 -6.22 19.10
C SER A 220 -14.87 -5.45 19.82
N ALA A 221 -15.13 -5.05 21.07
CA ALA A 221 -14.14 -4.38 21.90
C ALA A 221 -12.83 -5.20 22.02
N SER A 222 -12.96 -6.53 22.15
CA SER A 222 -11.81 -7.43 22.23
C SER A 222 -11.01 -7.49 20.91
N TYR A 223 -11.67 -7.39 19.76
CA TYR A 223 -10.98 -7.31 18.47
C TYR A 223 -10.17 -6.01 18.37
N TRP A 224 -10.80 -4.89 18.73
CA TRP A 224 -10.14 -3.59 18.72
C TRP A 224 -9.00 -3.50 19.72
N GLY A 225 -9.18 -4.04 20.92
CA GLY A 225 -8.09 -4.15 21.89
C GLY A 225 -6.85 -4.83 21.30
N ARG A 226 -7.02 -5.98 20.63
CA ARG A 226 -5.90 -6.66 19.97
C ARG A 226 -5.25 -5.85 18.84
N VAL A 227 -6.04 -5.08 18.07
CA VAL A 227 -5.48 -4.21 17.01
C VAL A 227 -4.63 -3.11 17.64
N LEU A 228 -5.13 -2.44 18.68
CA LEU A 228 -4.44 -1.34 19.36
C LEU A 228 -3.19 -1.85 20.11
N GLU A 229 -3.28 -3.00 20.78
CA GLU A 229 -2.13 -3.63 21.44
C GLU A 229 -1.02 -4.00 20.45
N ARG A 230 -1.35 -4.42 19.25
CA ARG A 230 -0.35 -4.65 18.19
C ARG A 230 0.35 -3.37 17.76
N LEU A 231 -0.33 -2.22 17.77
CA LEU A 231 0.32 -0.94 17.51
C LEU A 231 1.28 -0.58 18.63
N LYS A 232 0.89 -0.80 19.90
CA LYS A 232 1.78 -0.63 21.08
C LYS A 232 3.02 -1.52 21.00
N ALA A 233 2.83 -2.80 20.68
CA ALA A 233 3.93 -3.75 20.52
C ALA A 233 4.95 -3.36 19.43
N ARG A 234 4.56 -2.45 18.52
CA ARG A 234 5.42 -1.89 17.48
C ARG A 234 6.05 -0.54 17.87
N GLY A 235 5.92 -0.10 19.11
CA GLY A 235 6.53 1.12 19.65
C GLY A 235 5.60 2.32 19.79
N LEU A 236 4.31 2.22 19.44
CA LEU A 236 3.36 3.30 19.68
C LEU A 236 3.00 3.36 21.17
N GLU A 237 3.41 4.42 21.86
CA GLU A 237 3.15 4.60 23.27
C GLU A 237 1.99 5.54 23.56
N ASP A 238 1.85 6.61 22.76
CA ASP A 238 0.86 7.65 23.00
C ASP A 238 0.19 8.16 21.72
N VAL A 239 -1.08 8.57 21.86
CA VAL A 239 -1.89 9.17 20.79
C VAL A 239 -2.71 10.31 21.37
N LEU A 240 -2.61 11.50 20.81
CA LEU A 240 -3.38 12.64 21.34
C LEU A 240 -4.88 12.51 21.00
N LEU A 241 -5.21 12.04 19.80
CA LEU A 241 -6.60 11.97 19.35
C LEU A 241 -6.84 10.79 18.41
N PHE A 242 -7.92 10.06 18.64
CA PHE A 242 -8.49 9.10 17.70
C PHE A 242 -9.71 9.66 17.00
N GLY A 243 -9.75 9.60 15.68
CA GLY A 243 -10.94 9.80 14.87
C GLY A 243 -11.52 8.47 14.43
N VAL A 244 -12.72 8.13 14.90
CA VAL A 244 -13.32 6.83 14.67
C VAL A 244 -14.69 6.93 14.01
N ASP A 245 -15.02 5.89 13.25
CA ASP A 245 -16.41 5.65 12.85
C ASP A 245 -17.24 5.15 14.04
N GLY A 246 -18.55 5.08 13.90
CA GLY A 246 -19.43 4.57 14.95
C GLY A 246 -19.31 3.05 15.19
N LEU A 247 -18.10 2.51 15.17
CA LEU A 247 -17.82 1.08 15.34
C LEU A 247 -18.05 0.65 16.79
N HIS A 248 -18.76 -0.45 16.97
CA HIS A 248 -19.15 -0.91 18.30
C HIS A 248 -17.93 -1.35 19.14
N GLY A 249 -17.86 -0.88 20.39
CA GLY A 249 -16.79 -1.21 21.35
C GLY A 249 -15.41 -0.60 21.00
N MET A 250 -15.31 0.26 20.00
CA MET A 250 -14.06 0.91 19.60
C MET A 250 -13.61 1.93 20.67
N VAL A 251 -14.54 2.75 21.15
CA VAL A 251 -14.24 3.80 22.13
C VAL A 251 -13.73 3.18 23.43
N ASP A 252 -14.40 2.13 23.93
CA ASP A 252 -13.99 1.41 25.13
C ASP A 252 -12.61 0.77 24.96
N ALA A 253 -12.34 0.20 23.80
CA ALA A 253 -11.03 -0.39 23.50
C ALA A 253 -9.91 0.67 23.44
N ILE A 254 -10.20 1.86 22.87
CA ILE A 254 -9.23 2.96 22.83
C ILE A 254 -8.89 3.40 24.27
N HIS A 255 -9.89 3.68 25.11
CA HIS A 255 -9.65 4.11 26.50
C HIS A 255 -8.97 3.04 27.34
N ALA A 256 -9.20 1.74 27.06
CA ALA A 256 -8.51 0.66 27.74
C ALA A 256 -7.00 0.59 27.40
N VAL A 257 -6.61 0.92 26.15
CA VAL A 257 -5.23 0.81 25.68
C VAL A 257 -4.49 2.15 25.72
N PHE A 258 -5.18 3.26 25.43
CA PHE A 258 -4.68 4.63 25.43
C PHE A 258 -5.62 5.52 26.28
N PRO A 259 -5.52 5.47 27.62
CA PRO A 259 -6.49 6.13 28.51
C PRO A 259 -6.52 7.66 28.39
N ASP A 260 -5.38 8.26 28.03
CA ASP A 260 -5.24 9.72 27.91
C ASP A 260 -5.58 10.25 26.50
N ALA A 261 -5.95 9.36 25.59
CA ALA A 261 -6.30 9.74 24.22
C ALA A 261 -7.72 10.33 24.17
N LEU A 262 -7.86 11.45 23.48
CA LEU A 262 -9.17 11.96 23.11
C LEU A 262 -9.79 11.08 22.01
N VAL A 263 -11.10 10.94 22.03
CA VAL A 263 -11.82 10.20 20.99
C VAL A 263 -12.86 11.11 20.34
N GLN A 264 -12.78 11.26 19.03
CA GLN A 264 -13.77 11.97 18.22
C GLN A 264 -14.50 11.00 17.31
N ARG A 265 -15.82 10.91 17.44
CA ARG A 265 -16.66 10.20 16.49
C ARG A 265 -16.86 11.02 15.23
N CYS A 266 -16.84 10.35 14.09
CA CYS A 266 -17.04 10.98 12.78
C CYS A 266 -18.44 11.57 12.64
N ILE A 267 -18.54 12.89 12.56
CA ILE A 267 -19.80 13.61 12.35
C ILE A 267 -20.46 13.22 11.04
N VAL A 268 -19.69 13.02 9.98
CA VAL A 268 -20.23 12.63 8.65
C VAL A 268 -20.91 11.27 8.72
N HIS A 269 -20.33 10.30 9.42
CA HIS A 269 -20.94 8.99 9.64
C HIS A 269 -22.18 9.07 10.53
N GLN A 270 -22.13 9.88 11.58
CA GLN A 270 -23.32 10.15 12.42
C GLN A 270 -24.47 10.69 11.57
N LEU A 271 -24.22 11.70 10.74
CA LEU A 271 -25.23 12.27 9.84
C LEU A 271 -25.79 11.23 8.85
N ARG A 272 -24.90 10.44 8.21
CA ARG A 272 -25.32 9.38 7.28
C ARG A 272 -26.22 8.34 7.97
N ASN A 273 -25.91 7.97 9.21
CA ASN A 273 -26.72 7.03 9.98
C ASN A 273 -28.08 7.64 10.36
N CYS A 274 -28.12 8.91 10.77
CA CYS A 274 -29.37 9.62 11.04
C CYS A 274 -30.27 9.67 9.78
N PHE A 275 -29.69 9.97 8.61
CA PHE A 275 -30.47 10.04 7.37
C PHE A 275 -31.07 8.70 6.91
N LYS A 276 -30.52 7.56 7.35
CA LYS A 276 -31.15 6.25 7.09
C LYS A 276 -32.48 6.10 7.81
N LEU A 277 -32.70 6.81 8.91
CA LEU A 277 -33.87 6.78 9.75
C LEU A 277 -34.94 7.81 9.33
N VAL A 278 -34.66 8.65 8.32
CA VAL A 278 -35.50 9.79 7.95
C VAL A 278 -35.92 9.71 6.49
N PRO A 279 -37.23 9.88 6.19
CA PRO A 279 -37.74 9.94 4.82
C PRO A 279 -37.06 11.07 4.02
N TYR A 280 -36.90 10.86 2.71
CA TYR A 280 -36.19 11.78 1.82
C TYR A 280 -36.69 13.23 1.90
N LYS A 281 -38.00 13.43 2.00
CA LYS A 281 -38.67 14.75 2.07
C LYS A 281 -38.17 15.62 3.23
N ASP A 282 -37.82 15.02 4.37
CA ASP A 282 -37.41 15.75 5.59
C ASP A 282 -35.91 15.86 5.75
N ARG A 283 -35.11 15.10 4.98
CA ARG A 283 -33.64 15.05 5.12
C ARG A 283 -33.00 16.39 4.95
N ARG A 284 -33.44 17.23 3.99
CA ARG A 284 -32.84 18.53 3.71
C ARG A 284 -33.03 19.50 4.88
N ALA A 285 -34.25 19.57 5.43
CA ALA A 285 -34.55 20.45 6.55
C ALA A 285 -33.80 20.00 7.82
N LEU A 286 -33.88 18.70 8.14
CA LEU A 286 -33.14 18.12 9.27
C LEU A 286 -31.61 18.33 9.15
N ALA A 287 -31.04 18.17 7.95
CA ALA A 287 -29.62 18.43 7.71
C ALA A 287 -29.22 19.89 7.96
N GLN A 288 -30.11 20.83 7.67
CA GLN A 288 -29.86 22.26 7.95
C GLN A 288 -29.84 22.51 9.46
N ASP A 289 -30.77 21.95 10.20
CA ASP A 289 -30.82 22.11 11.65
C ASP A 289 -29.62 21.39 12.33
N MET A 290 -29.32 20.14 11.94
CA MET A 290 -28.12 19.45 12.43
C MET A 290 -26.83 20.22 12.15
N LYS A 291 -26.76 20.96 11.05
CA LYS A 291 -25.58 21.77 10.70
C LYS A 291 -25.30 22.86 11.72
N LEU A 292 -26.32 23.37 12.41
CA LEU A 292 -26.16 24.36 13.47
C LEU A 292 -25.36 23.78 14.64
N ILE A 293 -25.54 22.51 14.96
CA ILE A 293 -24.81 21.82 16.04
C ILE A 293 -23.31 21.82 15.75
N TYR A 294 -22.89 21.22 14.64
CA TYR A 294 -21.46 20.99 14.37
C TYR A 294 -20.74 22.20 13.73
N ARG A 295 -21.43 23.30 13.45
CA ARG A 295 -20.87 24.58 13.05
C ARG A 295 -20.97 25.66 14.12
N ALA A 296 -21.47 25.31 15.28
CA ALA A 296 -21.51 26.22 16.40
C ALA A 296 -20.10 26.70 16.77
N PRO A 297 -19.91 27.94 17.18
CA PRO A 297 -18.60 28.46 17.57
C PRO A 297 -18.09 27.88 18.87
N THR A 298 -18.99 27.55 19.82
CA THR A 298 -18.68 27.05 21.15
C THR A 298 -19.45 25.77 21.45
N LEU A 299 -19.03 25.04 22.48
CA LEU A 299 -19.72 23.85 22.96
C LEU A 299 -21.15 24.22 23.43
N ASP A 300 -21.29 25.27 24.25
CA ASP A 300 -22.59 25.74 24.77
C ASP A 300 -23.57 26.06 23.65
N SER A 301 -23.11 26.74 22.58
CA SER A 301 -23.95 27.02 21.41
C SER A 301 -24.32 25.76 20.64
N ALA A 302 -23.48 24.73 20.67
CA ALA A 302 -23.77 23.45 20.03
C ALA A 302 -24.79 22.64 20.84
N GLU A 303 -24.71 22.69 22.17
CA GLU A 303 -25.69 22.06 23.09
C GLU A 303 -27.05 22.72 22.94
N GLN A 304 -27.11 24.04 22.90
CA GLN A 304 -28.35 24.78 22.63
C GLN A 304 -28.94 24.37 21.26
N ALA A 305 -28.13 24.28 20.20
CA ALA A 305 -28.60 23.85 18.89
C ALA A 305 -29.09 22.38 18.89
N LEU A 306 -28.54 21.51 19.75
CA LEU A 306 -29.02 20.16 19.93
C LEU A 306 -30.35 20.13 20.67
N ASP A 307 -30.56 20.99 21.68
CA ASP A 307 -31.85 21.14 22.39
C ASP A 307 -32.92 21.63 21.42
N GLU A 308 -32.65 22.64 20.59
CA GLU A 308 -33.54 23.13 19.54
C GLU A 308 -33.88 22.05 18.50
N LEU A 309 -32.89 21.23 18.14
CA LEU A 309 -33.09 20.08 17.25
C LEU A 309 -34.07 19.05 17.89
N GLU A 310 -33.91 18.79 19.19
CA GLU A 310 -34.76 17.87 19.94
C GLU A 310 -36.19 18.41 20.04
N GLU A 311 -36.39 19.66 20.38
CA GLU A 311 -37.70 20.31 20.43
C GLU A 311 -38.45 20.21 19.09
N LYS A 312 -37.72 20.44 17.99
CA LYS A 312 -38.32 20.46 16.64
C LYS A 312 -38.59 19.07 16.07
N TRP A 313 -37.68 18.12 16.29
CA TRP A 313 -37.68 16.85 15.60
C TRP A 313 -37.86 15.62 16.52
N GLY A 314 -37.75 15.79 17.85
CA GLY A 314 -37.74 14.71 18.81
C GLY A 314 -38.98 13.84 18.78
N ALA A 315 -40.18 14.47 18.70
CA ALA A 315 -41.44 13.76 18.58
C ALA A 315 -41.54 12.92 17.28
N LYS A 316 -40.95 13.42 16.18
CA LYS A 316 -41.01 12.79 14.87
C LYS A 316 -39.92 11.75 14.62
N TYR A 317 -38.69 12.03 15.11
CA TYR A 317 -37.50 11.20 14.91
C TYR A 317 -36.74 10.93 16.21
N PRO A 318 -37.33 10.31 17.23
CA PRO A 318 -36.71 10.14 18.54
C PRO A 318 -35.43 9.36 18.50
N ARG A 319 -35.29 8.40 17.56
CA ARG A 319 -34.03 7.63 17.37
C ARG A 319 -32.89 8.46 16.87
N VAL A 320 -33.15 9.52 16.10
CA VAL A 320 -32.14 10.45 15.60
C VAL A 320 -31.59 11.27 16.76
N ILE A 321 -32.47 11.83 17.58
CA ILE A 321 -32.07 12.62 18.75
C ILE A 321 -31.31 11.75 19.75
N LYS A 322 -31.86 10.57 20.07
CA LYS A 322 -31.18 9.61 20.94
C LYS A 322 -29.76 9.30 20.45
N ALA A 323 -29.57 9.07 19.16
CA ALA A 323 -28.25 8.79 18.60
C ALA A 323 -27.25 9.96 18.75
N TRP A 324 -27.73 11.22 18.77
CA TRP A 324 -26.89 12.38 19.06
C TRP A 324 -26.59 12.49 20.57
N ARG A 325 -27.59 12.32 21.44
CA ARG A 325 -27.42 12.40 22.90
C ARG A 325 -26.49 11.29 23.43
N ASP A 326 -26.74 10.04 23.02
CA ASP A 326 -25.95 8.89 23.46
C ASP A 326 -24.46 8.98 23.06
N ASN A 327 -24.16 9.69 21.98
CA ASN A 327 -22.78 9.83 21.47
C ASN A 327 -22.23 11.26 21.65
N TRP A 328 -22.90 12.11 22.44
CA TRP A 328 -22.58 13.53 22.51
C TRP A 328 -21.13 13.80 22.97
N ASN A 329 -20.66 13.07 23.97
CA ASN A 329 -19.32 13.23 24.50
C ASN A 329 -18.25 13.10 23.39
N GLU A 330 -18.31 12.03 22.60
CA GLU A 330 -17.33 11.80 21.55
C GLU A 330 -17.64 12.62 20.27
N LEU A 331 -18.88 13.03 20.06
CA LEU A 331 -19.23 13.91 18.94
C LEU A 331 -18.81 15.36 19.19
N SER A 332 -18.79 15.81 20.43
CA SER A 332 -18.44 17.17 20.82
C SER A 332 -16.96 17.36 21.16
N THR A 333 -16.16 16.29 21.21
CA THR A 333 -14.72 16.35 21.57
C THR A 333 -13.95 17.40 20.77
N PHE A 334 -14.26 17.59 19.48
CA PHE A 334 -13.58 18.58 18.63
C PHE A 334 -13.70 20.02 19.13
N TYR A 335 -14.68 20.35 19.98
CA TYR A 335 -14.80 21.68 20.58
C TYR A 335 -13.68 21.97 21.58
N SER A 336 -13.12 20.94 22.23
CA SER A 336 -11.96 21.07 23.11
C SER A 336 -10.65 21.23 22.34
N LEU A 337 -10.65 21.01 21.01
CA LEU A 337 -9.46 21.08 20.20
C LEU A 337 -9.22 22.48 19.64
N PRO A 338 -7.97 22.84 19.34
CA PRO A 338 -7.60 24.05 18.63
C PRO A 338 -8.37 24.20 17.30
N VAL A 339 -8.72 25.44 16.96
CA VAL A 339 -9.58 25.73 15.78
C VAL A 339 -9.01 25.16 14.48
N GLU A 340 -7.70 25.24 14.30
CA GLU A 340 -7.01 24.70 13.11
C GLU A 340 -7.10 23.16 13.06
N MET A 341 -7.04 22.52 14.21
CA MET A 341 -7.16 21.06 14.32
C MET A 341 -8.61 20.59 14.14
N ARG A 342 -9.61 21.38 14.55
CA ARG A 342 -11.03 21.05 14.34
C ARG A 342 -11.31 20.73 12.87
N ARG A 343 -10.71 21.47 11.94
CA ARG A 343 -10.89 21.26 10.51
C ARG A 343 -10.31 19.90 10.04
N LEU A 344 -9.18 19.48 10.60
CA LEU A 344 -8.57 18.18 10.31
C LEU A 344 -9.46 17.04 10.81
N VAL A 345 -9.98 17.17 12.02
CA VAL A 345 -10.77 16.16 12.72
C VAL A 345 -12.20 16.07 12.20
N TYR A 346 -12.80 17.19 11.94
CA TYR A 346 -14.17 17.32 11.45
C TYR A 346 -14.38 16.71 10.06
N THR A 347 -13.34 16.74 9.22
CA THR A 347 -13.38 16.14 7.89
C THR A 347 -12.57 14.86 7.89
N THR A 348 -13.24 13.72 7.90
CA THR A 348 -12.61 12.40 7.66
C THR A 348 -12.07 12.26 6.23
N ASN A 349 -11.86 13.38 5.52
CA ASN A 349 -11.45 13.42 4.13
C ASN A 349 -10.17 12.62 3.86
N ALA A 350 -9.23 12.56 4.80
CA ALA A 350 -7.99 11.84 4.63
C ALA A 350 -8.24 10.32 4.47
N ILE A 351 -8.99 9.73 5.41
CA ILE A 351 -9.29 8.30 5.37
C ILE A 351 -10.36 7.96 4.31
N GLU A 352 -11.34 8.84 4.08
CA GLU A 352 -12.29 8.67 2.99
C GLU A 352 -11.60 8.69 1.60
N ASN A 353 -10.63 9.58 1.40
CA ASN A 353 -9.83 9.62 0.18
C ASN A 353 -8.95 8.37 0.04
N TYR A 354 -8.38 7.87 1.13
CA TYR A 354 -7.64 6.62 1.14
C TYR A 354 -8.54 5.44 0.76
N ASN A 355 -9.69 5.30 1.41
CA ASN A 355 -10.65 4.24 1.10
C ASN A 355 -11.23 4.34 -0.32
N ARG A 356 -11.40 5.57 -0.84
CA ARG A 356 -11.74 5.79 -2.26
C ARG A 356 -10.62 5.32 -3.17
N GLY A 357 -9.36 5.58 -2.80
CA GLY A 357 -8.17 5.08 -3.48
C GLY A 357 -8.13 3.55 -3.49
N LEU A 358 -8.33 2.89 -2.35
CA LEU A 358 -8.42 1.43 -2.27
C LEU A 358 -9.51 0.89 -3.21
N ARG A 359 -10.72 1.46 -3.17
CA ARG A 359 -11.82 1.05 -4.05
C ARG A 359 -11.51 1.24 -5.53
N LYS A 360 -10.74 2.27 -5.91
CA LYS A 360 -10.30 2.47 -7.30
C LYS A 360 -9.48 1.28 -7.80
N TYR A 361 -8.55 0.79 -6.99
CA TYR A 361 -7.67 -0.32 -7.35
C TYR A 361 -8.34 -1.70 -7.18
N THR A 362 -9.38 -1.82 -6.36
CA THR A 362 -10.10 -3.07 -6.12
C THR A 362 -11.40 -3.21 -6.93
N LYS A 363 -11.81 -2.18 -7.67
CA LYS A 363 -13.11 -2.10 -8.36
C LYS A 363 -13.36 -3.26 -9.33
N ASN A 364 -12.32 -3.74 -9.99
CA ASN A 364 -12.42 -4.83 -10.98
C ASN A 364 -12.47 -6.22 -10.32
N SER A 365 -12.16 -6.32 -9.03
CA SER A 365 -12.21 -7.57 -8.26
C SER A 365 -13.50 -7.61 -7.48
N VAL A 366 -14.55 -8.19 -8.08
CA VAL A 366 -15.86 -8.34 -7.43
C VAL A 366 -15.74 -9.24 -6.19
N GLN A 367 -14.84 -10.21 -6.22
CA GLN A 367 -14.58 -11.18 -5.18
C GLN A 367 -13.11 -11.59 -5.19
N PHE A 368 -12.51 -11.76 -4.02
CA PHE A 368 -11.16 -12.28 -3.85
C PHE A 368 -11.19 -13.78 -3.56
N PRO A 369 -10.29 -14.57 -4.15
CA PRO A 369 -10.28 -16.03 -3.96
C PRO A 369 -9.93 -16.44 -2.52
N THR A 370 -9.10 -15.65 -1.84
CA THR A 370 -8.66 -15.88 -0.44
C THR A 370 -8.45 -14.53 0.27
N GLU A 371 -8.39 -14.58 1.60
CA GLU A 371 -8.03 -13.42 2.42
C GLU A 371 -6.62 -12.92 2.11
N GLN A 372 -5.66 -13.84 1.91
CA GLN A 372 -4.30 -13.50 1.53
C GLN A 372 -4.23 -12.77 0.17
N ALA A 373 -5.07 -13.18 -0.81
CA ALA A 373 -5.17 -12.48 -2.09
C ALA A 373 -5.69 -11.05 -1.90
N LEU A 374 -6.67 -10.84 -1.01
CA LEU A 374 -7.15 -9.52 -0.64
C LEU A 374 -6.04 -8.70 0.04
N GLU A 375 -5.30 -9.27 1.00
CA GLU A 375 -4.20 -8.58 1.68
C GLU A 375 -3.11 -8.11 0.71
N LYS A 376 -2.64 -9.00 -0.18
CA LYS A 376 -1.65 -8.66 -1.22
C LYS A 376 -2.12 -7.49 -2.07
N HIS A 377 -3.38 -7.54 -2.48
CA HIS A 377 -3.98 -6.51 -3.32
C HIS A 377 -4.09 -5.17 -2.62
N LEU A 378 -4.57 -5.17 -1.37
CA LEU A 378 -4.68 -3.96 -0.55
C LEU A 378 -3.30 -3.36 -0.25
N TYR A 379 -2.28 -4.19 0.01
CA TYR A 379 -0.91 -3.73 0.23
C TYR A 379 -0.36 -3.00 -0.99
N LEU A 380 -0.47 -3.57 -2.18
CA LEU A 380 -0.01 -2.93 -3.41
C LEU A 380 -0.80 -1.66 -3.73
N ALA A 381 -2.12 -1.67 -3.48
CA ALA A 381 -2.96 -0.48 -3.62
C ALA A 381 -2.53 0.63 -2.64
N MET A 382 -2.27 0.27 -1.39
CA MET A 382 -1.75 1.18 -0.36
C MET A 382 -0.45 1.84 -0.81
N LEU A 383 0.55 1.06 -1.26
CA LEU A 383 1.83 1.60 -1.73
C LEU A 383 1.65 2.66 -2.82
N ARG A 384 0.72 2.45 -3.75
CA ARG A 384 0.40 3.41 -4.81
C ARG A 384 -0.30 4.68 -4.31
N ILE A 385 -1.13 4.53 -3.29
CA ILE A 385 -1.83 5.67 -2.69
C ILE A 385 -0.86 6.51 -1.89
N ILE A 386 -0.03 5.90 -1.04
CA ILE A 386 0.92 6.62 -0.20
C ILE A 386 2.06 7.27 -0.99
N ALA A 387 2.41 6.72 -2.16
CA ALA A 387 3.38 7.33 -3.09
C ALA A 387 2.98 8.75 -3.53
N ASN A 388 1.70 9.12 -3.41
CA ASN A 388 1.20 10.46 -3.70
C ASN A 388 1.02 11.31 -2.42
N TRP A 389 1.38 10.80 -1.25
CA TRP A 389 1.33 11.55 -0.01
C TRP A 389 2.62 12.34 0.17
N HIS A 390 2.63 13.56 -0.35
CA HIS A 390 3.78 14.46 -0.23
C HIS A 390 3.50 15.54 0.80
N GLY A 391 4.51 15.85 1.61
CA GLY A 391 4.49 16.95 2.56
C GLY A 391 3.61 16.71 3.79
N GLN A 392 3.43 17.78 4.53
CA GLN A 392 2.71 17.83 5.80
C GLN A 392 1.22 18.13 5.58
N VAL A 393 0.42 17.87 6.60
CA VAL A 393 -0.95 18.38 6.72
C VAL A 393 -0.95 19.91 6.61
N TYR A 394 -1.94 20.44 5.92
CA TYR A 394 -2.04 21.89 5.71
C TYR A 394 -2.02 22.67 7.02
N CYS A 395 -1.24 23.75 7.08
CA CYS A 395 -1.01 24.59 8.27
C CYS A 395 -0.47 23.83 9.49
N TRP A 396 0.29 22.74 9.28
CA TRP A 396 0.77 21.89 10.38
C TRP A 396 1.52 22.66 11.47
N HIS A 397 2.35 23.62 11.13
CA HIS A 397 3.09 24.44 12.10
C HIS A 397 2.18 25.15 13.11
N ARG A 398 0.99 25.62 12.69
CA ARG A 398 0.01 26.24 13.58
C ARG A 398 -0.66 25.20 14.46
N ILE A 399 -1.01 24.06 13.88
CA ILE A 399 -1.59 22.92 14.62
C ILE A 399 -0.60 22.46 15.69
N LEU A 400 0.66 22.26 15.33
CA LEU A 400 1.69 21.79 16.24
C LEU A 400 1.90 22.74 17.42
N ASN A 401 2.00 24.05 17.16
CA ASN A 401 2.13 25.04 18.22
C ASN A 401 0.97 24.98 19.23
N GLN A 402 -0.25 24.77 18.74
CA GLN A 402 -1.43 24.64 19.60
C GLN A 402 -1.46 23.30 20.34
N LEU A 403 -1.00 22.21 19.72
CA LEU A 403 -0.84 20.91 20.39
C LEU A 403 0.20 21.00 21.51
N LEU A 404 1.31 21.70 21.28
CA LEU A 404 2.34 21.94 22.30
C LEU A 404 1.79 22.74 23.49
N LEU A 405 0.94 23.73 23.24
CA LEU A 405 0.30 24.49 24.31
C LEU A 405 -0.71 23.66 25.13
N GLN A 406 -1.43 22.76 24.47
CA GLN A 406 -2.50 21.99 25.12
C GLN A 406 -2.01 20.66 25.73
N PHE A 407 -1.02 20.00 25.09
CA PHE A 407 -0.55 18.67 25.41
C PHE A 407 0.97 18.61 25.64
N GLY A 408 1.62 19.76 25.90
CA GLY A 408 3.07 19.86 25.98
C GLY A 408 3.72 18.91 26.97
N ASP A 409 3.05 18.59 28.08
CA ASP A 409 3.54 17.65 29.09
C ASP A 409 3.66 16.19 28.57
N ARG A 410 2.95 15.86 27.48
CA ARG A 410 2.96 14.52 26.84
C ARG A 410 3.92 14.43 25.67
N ILE A 411 4.26 15.56 25.05
CA ILE A 411 5.06 15.65 23.82
C ILE A 411 6.52 15.80 24.20
N LEU A 412 7.33 14.79 23.90
CA LEU A 412 8.77 14.80 24.15
C LEU A 412 9.53 15.47 23.01
N PRO A 413 10.73 16.03 23.25
CA PRO A 413 11.56 16.59 22.18
C PRO A 413 11.85 15.60 21.05
N GLU A 414 12.04 14.32 21.37
CA GLU A 414 12.26 13.22 20.40
C GLU A 414 11.09 12.98 19.46
N ASP A 415 9.85 13.31 19.85
CA ASP A 415 8.67 13.20 18.97
C ASP A 415 8.67 14.25 17.84
N LEU A 416 9.44 15.31 18.01
CA LEU A 416 9.56 16.42 17.07
C LEU A 416 10.77 16.29 16.13
N GLU A 417 11.57 15.24 16.31
CA GLU A 417 12.73 14.94 15.48
C GLU A 417 12.40 13.94 14.39
N ILE A 418 13.06 14.08 13.24
CA ILE A 418 12.98 13.08 12.18
C ILE A 418 13.85 11.90 12.62
N VAL A 419 13.22 10.78 12.94
CA VAL A 419 13.94 9.50 13.06
C VAL A 419 14.40 9.13 11.66
N MET A 420 15.71 9.34 11.39
CA MET A 420 16.36 8.97 10.13
C MET A 420 16.55 7.45 10.03
#